data_4d635862a13f1547d0750f1aabb1295c
#
_entry.id   4d635862a13f1547d0750f1aabb1295c
#
_cell.length_a   1.000
_cell.length_b   1.000
_cell.length_c   1.000
_cell.angle_alpha   90.00
_cell.angle_beta   90.00
_cell.angle_gamma   90.00
#
_symmetry.space_group_name_H-M   'P 1'
#
loop_
_entity.id
_entity.type
_entity.pdbx_description
1 polymer ?
#
loop_
_entity_poly.entity_id
_entity_poly.type
_entity_poly.pdbx_seq_one_letter_code
_entity_poly.pdbx_strand_id
1 'polypeptide(L)'
;YIPPTSEEEITWKPNTFYKEGLIIIKDEVLFVAEHDLKTEVSFNAKNWAAYTKHNYNTFNTFHTWTEYINRLVSVLAGFVFLFLIYGAFKLRKTDKRIPLLAFGAFFLMLFEAWLGKTVVDTNLTPAIISVHMIVGLLIIGLLLWLKFIVSETKNKYTYNSLFSKLLLISVLFSLIQIAMGTQVRQFIDDQVKLYGFENKNHSLMNPNFKFYFHRSFTIAIVLVNFGMFYLNQLKNLGYTLVNWVIFLIFLEAITGILMYYAEIPIGTQAIHLLAGALLFGLQFYLWLQNRYAK
;
A
#
# COMPACT_ATOMS: atom_id res chain seq x y z
N TYR A 1 -10.39 15.22 -16.16
CA TYR A 1 -9.67 16.11 -15.21
C TYR A 1 -8.18 15.81 -15.30
N ILE A 2 -7.39 16.86 -15.55
CA ILE A 2 -5.92 16.84 -15.49
C ILE A 2 -5.54 17.71 -14.30
N PRO A 3 -4.71 17.25 -13.37
CA PRO A 3 -4.29 18.03 -12.22
C PRO A 3 -3.49 19.27 -12.64
N PRO A 4 -3.54 20.36 -11.85
CA PRO A 4 -2.73 21.54 -12.09
C PRO A 4 -1.24 21.22 -11.97
N THR A 5 -0.43 21.91 -12.77
CA THR A 5 1.03 21.78 -12.80
C THR A 5 1.75 22.84 -11.97
N SER A 6 1.05 23.93 -11.64
CA SER A 6 1.56 25.03 -10.81
C SER A 6 0.45 25.62 -9.96
N GLU A 7 0.83 26.32 -8.89
CA GLU A 7 -0.10 27.06 -8.03
C GLU A 7 -0.80 28.19 -8.78
N GLU A 8 -0.14 28.79 -9.77
CA GLU A 8 -0.72 29.86 -10.61
C GLU A 8 -1.96 29.43 -11.38
N GLU A 9 -2.09 28.13 -11.73
CA GLU A 9 -3.26 27.61 -12.43
C GLU A 9 -4.50 27.56 -11.54
N ILE A 10 -4.32 27.39 -10.23
CA ILE A 10 -5.40 27.34 -9.24
C ILE A 10 -5.54 28.64 -8.43
N THR A 11 -4.67 29.61 -8.64
CA THR A 11 -4.81 30.93 -8.02
C THR A 11 -6.04 31.63 -8.57
N TRP A 12 -6.82 32.27 -7.68
CA TRP A 12 -7.98 33.08 -8.06
C TRP A 12 -7.61 34.16 -9.09
N LYS A 13 -8.44 34.30 -10.13
CA LYS A 13 -8.26 35.33 -11.18
C LYS A 13 -9.56 36.10 -11.36
N PRO A 14 -9.48 37.42 -11.59
CA PRO A 14 -10.65 38.25 -11.92
C PRO A 14 -11.19 37.91 -13.32
N ASN A 15 -12.46 38.21 -13.57
CA ASN A 15 -13.16 38.04 -14.84
C ASN A 15 -13.09 36.62 -15.43
N THR A 16 -12.90 35.61 -14.59
CA THR A 16 -12.73 34.20 -14.97
C THR A 16 -13.97 33.41 -14.58
N PHE A 17 -14.36 32.43 -15.43
CA PHE A 17 -15.46 31.54 -15.16
C PHE A 17 -14.97 30.31 -14.36
N TYR A 18 -15.63 30.04 -13.22
CA TYR A 18 -15.36 28.90 -12.35
C TYR A 18 -16.61 28.03 -12.26
N LYS A 19 -16.42 26.71 -12.37
CA LYS A 19 -17.50 25.72 -12.18
C LYS A 19 -17.65 25.38 -10.71
N GLU A 20 -18.86 25.03 -10.32
CA GLU A 20 -19.17 24.48 -9.00
C GLU A 20 -18.21 23.35 -8.64
N GLY A 21 -17.72 23.37 -7.40
CA GLY A 21 -16.78 22.37 -6.85
C GLY A 21 -15.32 22.60 -7.25
N LEU A 22 -14.99 23.62 -8.07
CA LEU A 22 -13.60 23.93 -8.40
C LEU A 22 -12.89 24.57 -7.20
N ILE A 23 -11.68 24.08 -6.91
CA ILE A 23 -10.85 24.58 -5.80
C ILE A 23 -9.90 25.65 -6.33
N ILE A 24 -9.77 26.75 -5.59
CA ILE A 24 -8.84 27.85 -5.86
C ILE A 24 -8.03 28.19 -4.62
N ILE A 25 -6.91 28.88 -4.83
CA ILE A 25 -6.11 29.53 -3.77
C ILE A 25 -6.31 31.05 -3.86
N LYS A 26 -6.59 31.66 -2.73
CA LYS A 26 -6.60 33.11 -2.56
C LYS A 26 -6.02 33.47 -1.21
N ASP A 27 -4.97 34.30 -1.21
CA ASP A 27 -4.26 34.74 0.00
C ASP A 27 -3.84 33.53 0.89
N GLU A 28 -3.23 32.48 0.28
CA GLU A 28 -2.79 31.22 0.90
C GLU A 28 -3.91 30.35 1.47
N VAL A 29 -5.18 30.71 1.27
CA VAL A 29 -6.35 29.95 1.73
C VAL A 29 -7.00 29.25 0.54
N LEU A 30 -7.40 27.97 0.77
CA LEU A 30 -8.14 27.20 -0.22
C LEU A 30 -9.63 27.46 -0.10
N PHE A 31 -10.26 27.73 -1.24
CA PHE A 31 -11.70 27.93 -1.37
C PHE A 31 -12.28 26.99 -2.43
N VAL A 32 -13.56 26.65 -2.29
CA VAL A 32 -14.32 25.89 -3.28
C VAL A 32 -15.50 26.73 -3.78
N ALA A 33 -15.71 26.74 -5.09
CA ALA A 33 -16.86 27.41 -5.69
C ALA A 33 -18.17 26.71 -5.31
N GLU A 34 -19.12 27.41 -4.72
CA GLU A 34 -20.41 26.86 -4.28
C GLU A 34 -21.41 26.68 -5.44
N HIS A 35 -21.19 27.38 -6.53
CA HIS A 35 -21.99 27.30 -7.77
C HIS A 35 -21.15 27.77 -8.96
N ASP A 36 -21.65 27.55 -10.17
CA ASP A 36 -21.05 28.10 -11.38
C ASP A 36 -21.08 29.63 -11.32
N LEU A 37 -19.92 30.28 -11.41
CA LEU A 37 -19.83 31.73 -11.32
C LEU A 37 -18.76 32.33 -12.26
N LYS A 38 -18.97 33.59 -12.65
CA LYS A 38 -17.95 34.42 -13.27
C LYS A 38 -17.49 35.46 -12.23
N THR A 39 -16.19 35.48 -11.95
CA THR A 39 -15.63 36.41 -10.97
C THR A 39 -15.64 37.84 -11.49
N GLU A 40 -15.82 38.77 -10.58
CA GLU A 40 -15.66 40.21 -10.81
C GLU A 40 -14.19 40.61 -10.61
N VAL A 41 -13.93 41.92 -10.63
CA VAL A 41 -12.58 42.51 -10.40
C VAL A 41 -12.14 42.26 -8.94
N SER A 42 -13.08 42.21 -7.98
CA SER A 42 -12.82 41.97 -6.58
C SER A 42 -13.28 40.56 -6.15
N PHE A 43 -12.57 39.97 -5.19
CA PHE A 43 -12.96 38.71 -4.62
C PHE A 43 -14.20 38.85 -3.73
N ASN A 44 -15.27 38.10 -4.02
CA ASN A 44 -16.48 38.08 -3.21
C ASN A 44 -16.58 36.77 -2.48
N ALA A 45 -16.27 36.76 -1.17
CA ALA A 45 -16.25 35.54 -0.34
C ALA A 45 -17.59 34.83 -0.25
N LYS A 46 -18.73 35.49 -0.55
CA LYS A 46 -20.07 34.84 -0.48
C LYS A 46 -20.30 33.76 -1.51
N ASN A 47 -19.51 33.73 -2.57
CA ASN A 47 -19.60 32.73 -3.64
C ASN A 47 -18.68 31.51 -3.41
N TRP A 48 -17.98 31.48 -2.29
CA TRP A 48 -16.93 30.53 -2.01
C TRP A 48 -17.07 29.97 -0.59
N ALA A 49 -17.04 28.65 -0.47
CA ALA A 49 -16.88 27.99 0.82
C ALA A 49 -15.40 27.77 1.12
N ALA A 50 -15.02 27.89 2.40
CA ALA A 50 -13.66 27.51 2.80
C ALA A 50 -13.46 26.02 2.57
N TYR A 51 -12.38 25.62 1.89
CA TYR A 51 -12.05 24.24 1.70
C TYR A 51 -11.40 23.67 2.98
N THR A 52 -12.15 22.85 3.71
CA THR A 52 -11.76 22.36 5.04
C THR A 52 -11.23 20.93 5.04
N LYS A 53 -11.39 20.18 3.94
CA LYS A 53 -11.01 18.76 3.89
C LYS A 53 -9.49 18.54 4.01
N HIS A 54 -8.68 19.43 3.44
CA HIS A 54 -7.21 19.35 3.42
C HIS A 54 -6.57 20.73 3.65
N ASN A 55 -7.16 21.55 4.50
CA ASN A 55 -6.75 22.95 4.76
C ASN A 55 -5.37 23.10 5.43
N TYR A 56 -4.75 21.99 5.85
CA TYR A 56 -3.41 21.96 6.46
C TYR A 56 -2.29 21.69 5.43
N ASN A 57 -2.63 21.40 4.19
CA ASN A 57 -1.64 21.16 3.14
C ASN A 57 -1.61 22.33 2.17
N THR A 58 -0.43 22.96 2.03
CA THR A 58 -0.13 23.81 0.89
C THR A 58 -0.19 23.01 -0.39
N PHE A 59 -0.57 23.63 -1.50
CA PHE A 59 -0.57 22.97 -2.80
C PHE A 59 0.83 22.43 -3.12
N ASN A 60 0.91 21.15 -3.46
CA ASN A 60 2.15 20.49 -3.86
C ASN A 60 1.92 19.68 -5.15
N THR A 61 2.47 20.18 -6.24
CA THR A 61 2.36 19.57 -7.57
C THR A 61 2.77 18.08 -7.57
N PHE A 62 3.88 17.75 -6.90
CA PHE A 62 4.38 16.38 -6.85
C PHE A 62 3.39 15.42 -6.17
N HIS A 63 2.82 15.83 -5.03
CA HIS A 63 1.81 15.02 -4.33
C HIS A 63 0.54 14.85 -5.17
N THR A 64 0.05 15.92 -5.77
CA THR A 64 -1.15 15.93 -6.61
C THR A 64 -0.99 15.00 -7.82
N TRP A 65 0.15 15.07 -8.52
CA TRP A 65 0.43 14.22 -9.66
C TRP A 65 0.68 12.77 -9.28
N THR A 66 1.34 12.51 -8.16
CA THR A 66 1.55 11.15 -7.63
C THR A 66 0.21 10.48 -7.33
N GLU A 67 -0.71 11.20 -6.68
CA GLU A 67 -2.07 10.69 -6.42
C GLU A 67 -2.83 10.40 -7.72
N TYR A 68 -2.78 11.32 -8.69
CA TYR A 68 -3.44 11.15 -9.99
C TYR A 68 -2.89 9.94 -10.76
N ILE A 69 -1.57 9.79 -10.84
CA ILE A 69 -0.93 8.65 -11.50
C ILE A 69 -1.32 7.35 -10.80
N ASN A 70 -1.35 7.32 -9.47
CA ASN A 70 -1.79 6.15 -8.71
C ASN A 70 -3.22 5.73 -9.07
N ARG A 71 -4.13 6.69 -9.22
CA ARG A 71 -5.51 6.44 -9.68
C ARG A 71 -5.54 5.88 -11.10
N LEU A 72 -4.74 6.43 -12.04
CA LEU A 72 -4.65 5.91 -13.41
C LEU A 72 -4.12 4.46 -13.44
N VAL A 73 -3.07 4.16 -12.68
CA VAL A 73 -2.54 2.79 -12.54
C VAL A 73 -3.61 1.85 -12.00
N SER A 74 -4.42 2.28 -11.03
CA SER A 74 -5.53 1.50 -10.48
C SER A 74 -6.61 1.20 -11.53
N VAL A 75 -6.93 2.17 -12.39
CA VAL A 75 -7.86 1.97 -13.52
C VAL A 75 -7.30 0.95 -14.52
N LEU A 76 -6.01 1.08 -14.89
CA LEU A 76 -5.34 0.12 -15.77
C LEU A 76 -5.33 -1.29 -15.17
N ALA A 77 -5.05 -1.42 -13.87
CA ALA A 77 -5.17 -2.70 -13.16
C ALA A 77 -6.58 -3.28 -13.29
N GLY A 78 -7.63 -2.45 -13.20
CA GLY A 78 -9.02 -2.86 -13.43
C GLY A 78 -9.24 -3.53 -14.78
N PHE A 79 -8.72 -2.96 -15.86
CA PHE A 79 -8.79 -3.58 -17.19
C PHE A 79 -8.03 -4.91 -17.22
N VAL A 80 -6.86 -5.01 -16.60
CA VAL A 80 -6.11 -6.27 -16.51
C VAL A 80 -6.92 -7.34 -15.78
N PHE A 81 -7.65 -6.99 -14.72
CA PHE A 81 -8.53 -7.93 -14.01
C PHE A 81 -9.70 -8.40 -14.89
N LEU A 82 -10.26 -7.57 -15.77
CA LEU A 82 -11.28 -8.01 -16.73
C LEU A 82 -10.72 -9.06 -17.70
N PHE A 83 -9.48 -8.87 -18.21
CA PHE A 83 -8.80 -9.87 -19.03
C PHE A 83 -8.52 -11.15 -18.25
N LEU A 84 -8.13 -11.03 -16.97
CA LEU A 84 -7.92 -12.18 -16.07
C LEU A 84 -9.22 -13.00 -15.93
N ILE A 85 -10.35 -12.35 -15.68
CA ILE A 85 -11.66 -13.01 -15.57
C ILE A 85 -12.01 -13.73 -16.88
N TYR A 86 -11.84 -13.06 -18.02
CA TYR A 86 -12.11 -13.67 -19.33
C TYR A 86 -11.25 -14.94 -19.54
N GLY A 87 -9.94 -14.89 -19.24
CA GLY A 87 -9.05 -16.05 -19.29
C GLY A 87 -9.46 -17.16 -18.31
N ALA A 88 -9.82 -16.79 -17.09
CA ALA A 88 -10.26 -17.72 -16.06
C ALA A 88 -11.55 -18.47 -16.44
N PHE A 89 -12.49 -17.81 -17.10
CA PHE A 89 -13.71 -18.47 -17.61
C PHE A 89 -13.42 -19.52 -18.69
N LYS A 90 -12.40 -19.32 -19.53
CA LYS A 90 -11.99 -20.34 -20.51
C LYS A 90 -11.49 -21.60 -19.82
N LEU A 91 -10.84 -21.47 -18.65
CA LEU A 91 -10.28 -22.56 -17.88
C LEU A 91 -11.26 -23.20 -16.87
N ARG A 92 -12.54 -22.77 -16.84
CA ARG A 92 -13.57 -23.26 -15.89
C ARG A 92 -13.80 -24.77 -15.91
N LYS A 93 -13.57 -25.40 -17.07
CA LYS A 93 -13.71 -26.85 -17.23
C LYS A 93 -12.55 -27.64 -16.62
N THR A 94 -11.37 -27.01 -16.51
CA THR A 94 -10.18 -27.63 -15.90
C THR A 94 -10.27 -27.62 -14.37
N ASP A 95 -10.62 -26.48 -13.78
CA ASP A 95 -10.82 -26.35 -12.33
C ASP A 95 -11.78 -25.18 -12.04
N LYS A 96 -12.90 -25.51 -11.37
CA LYS A 96 -13.94 -24.51 -11.01
C LYS A 96 -13.45 -23.44 -10.03
N ARG A 97 -12.33 -23.66 -9.34
CA ARG A 97 -11.73 -22.67 -8.45
C ARG A 97 -11.09 -21.51 -9.22
N ILE A 98 -10.64 -21.73 -10.46
CA ILE A 98 -10.00 -20.70 -11.28
C ILE A 98 -10.89 -19.46 -11.47
N PRO A 99 -12.12 -19.58 -12.03
CA PRO A 99 -12.98 -18.41 -12.17
C PRO A 99 -13.44 -17.83 -10.83
N LEU A 100 -13.63 -18.66 -9.80
CA LEU A 100 -14.01 -18.20 -8.46
C LEU A 100 -12.93 -17.28 -7.85
N LEU A 101 -11.67 -17.68 -7.91
CA LEU A 101 -10.55 -16.90 -7.40
C LEU A 101 -10.33 -15.62 -8.21
N ALA A 102 -10.43 -15.69 -9.54
CA ALA A 102 -10.32 -14.52 -10.41
C ALA A 102 -11.43 -13.48 -10.12
N PHE A 103 -12.67 -13.96 -9.94
CA PHE A 103 -13.81 -13.10 -9.62
C PHE A 103 -13.69 -12.51 -8.19
N GLY A 104 -13.27 -13.32 -7.23
CA GLY A 104 -13.00 -12.87 -5.86
C GLY A 104 -11.92 -11.79 -5.81
N ALA A 105 -10.81 -11.98 -6.55
CA ALA A 105 -9.75 -10.99 -6.63
C ALA A 105 -10.20 -9.68 -7.30
N PHE A 106 -11.03 -9.76 -8.35
CA PHE A 106 -11.61 -8.59 -8.99
C PHE A 106 -12.56 -7.83 -8.05
N PHE A 107 -13.43 -8.54 -7.34
CA PHE A 107 -14.34 -7.93 -6.38
C PHE A 107 -13.57 -7.22 -5.24
N LEU A 108 -12.54 -7.87 -4.71
CA LEU A 108 -11.68 -7.23 -3.72
C LEU A 108 -10.94 -6.02 -4.29
N MET A 109 -10.55 -6.03 -5.56
CA MET A 109 -9.93 -4.88 -6.20
C MET A 109 -10.90 -3.68 -6.32
N LEU A 110 -12.18 -3.93 -6.63
CA LEU A 110 -13.20 -2.87 -6.61
C LEU A 110 -13.40 -2.32 -5.19
N PHE A 111 -13.45 -3.21 -4.19
CA PHE A 111 -13.52 -2.82 -2.79
C PHE A 111 -12.28 -2.03 -2.35
N GLU A 112 -11.10 -2.42 -2.82
CA GLU A 112 -9.83 -1.72 -2.58
C GLU A 112 -9.83 -0.31 -3.16
N ALA A 113 -10.38 -0.14 -4.37
CA ALA A 113 -10.54 1.18 -4.99
C ALA A 113 -11.49 2.08 -4.16
N TRP A 114 -12.58 1.50 -3.64
CA TRP A 114 -13.49 2.22 -2.73
C TRP A 114 -12.81 2.57 -1.40
N LEU A 115 -12.04 1.64 -0.81
CA LEU A 115 -11.26 1.90 0.39
C LEU A 115 -10.22 3.00 0.16
N GLY A 116 -9.52 2.99 -0.99
CA GLY A 116 -8.56 4.04 -1.34
C GLY A 116 -9.20 5.43 -1.39
N LYS A 117 -10.42 5.53 -1.95
CA LYS A 117 -11.21 6.77 -1.87
C LYS A 117 -11.51 7.14 -0.41
N THR A 118 -11.95 6.18 0.38
CA THR A 118 -12.31 6.39 1.79
C THR A 118 -11.11 6.83 2.63
N VAL A 119 -9.91 6.30 2.36
CA VAL A 119 -8.66 6.74 3.01
C VAL A 119 -8.46 8.25 2.82
N VAL A 120 -8.67 8.76 1.60
CA VAL A 120 -8.55 10.19 1.30
C VAL A 120 -9.68 10.97 1.96
N ASP A 121 -10.92 10.53 1.82
CA ASP A 121 -12.11 11.22 2.35
C ASP A 121 -12.10 11.34 3.89
N THR A 122 -11.49 10.37 4.58
CA THR A 122 -11.38 10.35 6.06
C THR A 122 -10.09 10.95 6.60
N ASN A 123 -9.35 11.66 5.75
CA ASN A 123 -8.12 12.31 6.14
C ASN A 123 -7.08 11.36 6.74
N LEU A 124 -6.86 10.22 6.05
CA LEU A 124 -5.85 9.22 6.40
C LEU A 124 -6.08 8.54 7.76
N THR A 125 -7.33 8.22 8.11
CA THR A 125 -7.63 7.51 9.36
C THR A 125 -6.86 6.18 9.46
N PRO A 126 -6.10 5.93 10.56
CA PRO A 126 -5.19 4.79 10.70
C PRO A 126 -5.84 3.43 10.49
N ALA A 127 -7.05 3.23 11.01
CA ALA A 127 -7.78 1.97 10.88
C ALA A 127 -8.11 1.66 9.42
N ILE A 128 -8.51 2.68 8.63
CA ILE A 128 -8.87 2.52 7.22
C ILE A 128 -7.63 2.21 6.39
N ILE A 129 -6.48 2.88 6.67
CA ILE A 129 -5.20 2.57 6.02
C ILE A 129 -4.79 1.11 6.26
N SER A 130 -4.91 0.64 7.51
CA SER A 130 -4.56 -0.75 7.86
C SER A 130 -5.45 -1.76 7.14
N VAL A 131 -6.77 -1.50 7.05
CA VAL A 131 -7.71 -2.35 6.31
C VAL A 131 -7.39 -2.36 4.82
N HIS A 132 -7.16 -1.20 4.22
CA HIS A 132 -6.74 -1.05 2.82
C HIS A 132 -5.47 -1.88 2.52
N MET A 133 -4.45 -1.77 3.36
CA MET A 133 -3.23 -2.59 3.22
C MET A 133 -3.49 -4.10 3.30
N ILE A 134 -4.34 -4.55 4.23
CA ILE A 134 -4.66 -5.98 4.39
C ILE A 134 -5.46 -6.50 3.19
N VAL A 135 -6.42 -5.73 2.68
CA VAL A 135 -7.20 -6.10 1.48
C VAL A 135 -6.28 -6.21 0.27
N GLY A 136 -5.32 -5.28 0.08
CA GLY A 136 -4.29 -5.38 -0.96
C GLY A 136 -3.48 -6.67 -0.87
N LEU A 137 -3.06 -7.07 0.34
CA LEU A 137 -2.36 -8.35 0.55
C LEU A 137 -3.25 -9.57 0.26
N LEU A 138 -4.55 -9.51 0.57
CA LEU A 138 -5.49 -10.57 0.21
C LEU A 138 -5.64 -10.73 -1.31
N ILE A 139 -5.68 -9.63 -2.06
CA ILE A 139 -5.68 -9.65 -3.53
C ILE A 139 -4.42 -10.35 -4.04
N ILE A 140 -3.23 -9.97 -3.54
CA ILE A 140 -1.97 -10.63 -3.88
C ILE A 140 -2.05 -12.14 -3.57
N GLY A 141 -2.56 -12.51 -2.40
CA GLY A 141 -2.74 -13.92 -2.00
C GLY A 141 -3.63 -14.70 -2.97
N LEU A 142 -4.79 -14.14 -3.36
CA LEU A 142 -5.69 -14.78 -4.32
C LEU A 142 -5.06 -14.93 -5.70
N LEU A 143 -4.34 -13.92 -6.20
CA LEU A 143 -3.64 -13.99 -7.47
C LEU A 143 -2.52 -15.02 -7.47
N LEU A 144 -1.75 -15.12 -6.37
CA LEU A 144 -0.72 -16.14 -6.20
C LEU A 144 -1.32 -17.54 -6.11
N TRP A 145 -2.46 -17.68 -5.44
CA TRP A 145 -3.18 -18.97 -5.40
C TRP A 145 -3.71 -19.35 -6.78
N LEU A 146 -4.30 -18.41 -7.50
CA LEU A 146 -4.73 -18.61 -8.89
C LEU A 146 -3.56 -19.04 -9.77
N LYS A 147 -2.45 -18.31 -9.72
CA LYS A 147 -1.19 -18.66 -10.41
C LYS A 147 -0.75 -20.08 -10.08
N PHE A 148 -0.78 -20.45 -8.79
CA PHE A 148 -0.37 -21.77 -8.33
C PHE A 148 -1.26 -22.88 -8.90
N ILE A 149 -2.60 -22.69 -8.95
CA ILE A 149 -3.53 -23.70 -9.49
C ILE A 149 -3.31 -23.90 -10.99
N VAL A 150 -3.06 -22.82 -11.74
CA VAL A 150 -2.85 -22.87 -13.19
C VAL A 150 -1.45 -23.39 -13.56
N SER A 151 -0.47 -23.26 -12.64
CA SER A 151 0.90 -23.71 -12.88
C SER A 151 1.03 -25.24 -12.87
N GLU A 152 1.78 -25.78 -13.82
CA GLU A 152 2.04 -27.23 -13.92
C GLU A 152 3.11 -27.74 -12.94
N THR A 153 3.76 -26.87 -12.17
CA THR A 153 4.94 -27.20 -11.33
C THR A 153 4.62 -27.78 -9.96
N LYS A 154 3.48 -28.43 -9.79
CA LYS A 154 2.95 -28.92 -8.49
C LYS A 154 3.79 -30.01 -7.79
N ASN A 155 4.66 -30.70 -8.49
CA ASN A 155 5.38 -31.89 -7.97
C ASN A 155 6.90 -31.71 -7.84
N LYS A 156 7.40 -30.48 -7.82
CA LYS A 156 8.85 -30.21 -7.84
C LYS A 156 9.50 -30.26 -6.45
N TYR A 157 8.72 -30.21 -5.39
CA TYR A 157 9.21 -30.00 -4.03
C TYR A 157 8.85 -31.15 -3.09
N THR A 158 9.64 -31.33 -2.02
CA THR A 158 9.39 -32.32 -0.99
C THR A 158 8.58 -31.70 0.15
N TYR A 159 7.47 -32.34 0.54
CA TYR A 159 6.66 -31.90 1.67
C TYR A 159 7.43 -32.04 2.99
N ASN A 160 7.38 -31.00 3.81
CA ASN A 160 7.88 -31.07 5.18
C ASN A 160 6.93 -30.32 6.13
N SER A 161 6.43 -31.03 7.14
CA SER A 161 5.44 -30.50 8.10
C SER A 161 5.97 -29.35 8.93
N LEU A 162 7.22 -29.43 9.43
CA LEU A 162 7.83 -28.33 10.21
C LEU A 162 8.04 -27.10 9.34
N PHE A 163 8.52 -27.29 8.10
CA PHE A 163 8.68 -26.21 7.13
C PHE A 163 7.34 -25.52 6.83
N SER A 164 6.25 -26.30 6.68
CA SER A 164 4.89 -25.77 6.49
C SER A 164 4.43 -24.91 7.67
N LYS A 165 4.68 -25.36 8.91
CA LYS A 165 4.34 -24.61 10.12
C LYS A 165 5.15 -23.30 10.22
N LEU A 166 6.45 -23.36 9.94
CA LEU A 166 7.30 -22.14 9.94
C LEU A 166 6.84 -21.15 8.87
N LEU A 167 6.47 -21.60 7.68
CA LEU A 167 5.91 -20.75 6.63
C LEU A 167 4.59 -20.08 7.08
N LEU A 168 3.68 -20.85 7.68
CA LEU A 168 2.42 -20.29 8.17
C LEU A 168 2.65 -19.24 9.26
N ILE A 169 3.54 -19.54 10.23
CA ILE A 169 3.94 -18.58 11.28
C ILE A 169 4.56 -17.35 10.63
N SER A 170 5.42 -17.51 9.63
CA SER A 170 6.08 -16.41 8.91
C SER A 170 5.06 -15.51 8.21
N VAL A 171 4.07 -16.07 7.52
CA VAL A 171 2.96 -15.34 6.89
C VAL A 171 2.17 -14.54 7.93
N LEU A 172 1.80 -15.17 9.06
CA LEU A 172 1.05 -14.51 10.13
C LEU A 172 1.87 -13.38 10.77
N PHE A 173 3.16 -13.60 11.01
CA PHE A 173 4.06 -12.59 11.56
C PHE A 173 4.23 -11.41 10.59
N SER A 174 4.33 -11.66 9.29
CA SER A 174 4.40 -10.60 8.28
C SER A 174 3.11 -9.77 8.25
N LEU A 175 1.93 -10.39 8.37
CA LEU A 175 0.66 -9.65 8.47
C LEU A 175 0.61 -8.75 9.72
N ILE A 176 1.02 -9.28 10.89
CA ILE A 176 1.09 -8.50 12.13
C ILE A 176 2.09 -7.33 11.97
N GLN A 177 3.28 -7.61 11.40
CA GLN A 177 4.31 -6.61 11.18
C GLN A 177 3.86 -5.48 10.25
N ILE A 178 3.17 -5.80 9.16
CA ILE A 178 2.62 -4.83 8.22
C ILE A 178 1.54 -3.99 8.90
N ALA A 179 0.61 -4.61 9.65
CA ALA A 179 -0.41 -3.90 10.40
C ALA A 179 0.20 -2.96 11.47
N MET A 180 1.26 -3.39 12.16
CA MET A 180 1.99 -2.52 13.10
C MET A 180 2.75 -1.41 12.38
N GLY A 181 3.33 -1.68 11.21
CA GLY A 181 4.00 -0.68 10.37
C GLY A 181 3.08 0.46 9.95
N THR A 182 1.82 0.18 9.61
CA THR A 182 0.83 1.23 9.30
C THR A 182 0.55 2.13 10.50
N GLN A 183 0.54 1.57 11.72
CA GLN A 183 0.36 2.33 12.96
C GLN A 183 1.59 3.18 13.31
N VAL A 184 2.80 2.69 13.02
CA VAL A 184 4.04 3.46 13.17
C VAL A 184 4.07 4.63 12.19
N ARG A 185 3.72 4.39 10.93
CA ARG A 185 3.63 5.45 9.93
C ARG A 185 2.67 6.55 10.38
N GLN A 186 1.46 6.17 10.84
CA GLN A 186 0.50 7.15 11.33
C GLN A 186 1.06 8.01 12.47
N PHE A 187 1.74 7.37 13.43
CA PHE A 187 2.39 8.11 14.51
C PHE A 187 3.38 9.14 13.97
N ILE A 188 4.21 8.77 13.00
CA ILE A 188 5.18 9.68 12.36
C ILE A 188 4.47 10.82 11.64
N ASP A 189 3.43 10.52 10.86
CA ASP A 189 2.64 11.52 10.13
C ASP A 189 2.00 12.54 11.09
N ASP A 190 1.48 12.08 12.24
CA ASP A 190 0.91 12.96 13.27
C ASP A 190 1.99 13.85 13.92
N GLN A 191 3.20 13.33 14.16
CA GLN A 191 4.30 14.12 14.68
C GLN A 191 4.80 15.15 13.66
N VAL A 192 4.88 14.78 12.36
CA VAL A 192 5.26 15.72 11.29
C VAL A 192 4.24 16.85 11.16
N LYS A 193 2.95 16.58 11.36
CA LYS A 193 1.90 17.63 11.40
C LYS A 193 2.11 18.61 12.57
N LEU A 194 2.57 18.11 13.73
CA LEU A 194 2.79 18.93 14.92
C LEU A 194 4.04 19.81 14.81
N TYR A 195 5.15 19.26 14.31
CA TYR A 195 6.45 19.95 14.29
C TYR A 195 6.79 20.60 12.96
N GLY A 196 6.02 20.32 11.90
CA GLY A 196 6.31 20.73 10.53
C GLY A 196 7.32 19.83 9.83
N PHE A 197 7.26 19.82 8.50
CA PHE A 197 8.10 18.95 7.66
C PHE A 197 9.61 19.24 7.78
N GLU A 198 9.97 20.50 8.03
CA GLU A 198 11.37 20.91 8.20
C GLU A 198 12.01 20.32 9.49
N ASN A 199 11.18 20.05 10.50
CA ASN A 199 11.58 19.49 11.77
C ASN A 199 11.19 18.01 11.92
N LYS A 200 11.11 17.25 10.82
CA LYS A 200 10.72 15.83 10.83
C LYS A 200 11.61 14.93 11.71
N ASN A 201 12.85 15.33 11.97
CA ASN A 201 13.75 14.66 12.93
C ASN A 201 13.18 14.60 14.34
N HIS A 202 12.37 15.59 14.76
CA HIS A 202 11.69 15.58 16.06
C HIS A 202 10.61 14.50 16.15
N SER A 203 10.07 14.04 15.01
CA SER A 203 9.02 13.01 14.99
C SER A 203 9.46 11.65 15.55
N LEU A 204 10.77 11.40 15.60
CA LEU A 204 11.37 10.17 16.12
C LEU A 204 12.08 10.35 17.46
N MET A 205 12.05 11.53 18.09
CA MET A 205 12.74 11.77 19.37
C MET A 205 12.10 11.01 20.54
N ASN A 206 10.78 10.85 20.55
CA ASN A 206 10.04 10.13 21.59
C ASN A 206 9.09 9.09 20.98
N PRO A 207 9.62 7.96 20.48
CA PRO A 207 8.81 6.94 19.85
C PRO A 207 7.84 6.31 20.85
N ASN A 208 6.63 5.98 20.38
CA ASN A 208 5.63 5.31 21.21
C ASN A 208 5.87 3.78 21.28
N PHE A 209 5.04 3.09 22.11
CA PHE A 209 5.12 1.63 22.25
C PHE A 209 4.98 0.88 20.93
N LYS A 210 4.14 1.37 19.99
CA LYS A 210 3.91 0.73 18.68
C LYS A 210 5.20 0.69 17.85
N PHE A 211 6.00 1.75 17.90
CA PHE A 211 7.31 1.80 17.25
C PHE A 211 8.27 0.76 17.82
N TYR A 212 8.40 0.70 19.14
CA TYR A 212 9.29 -0.27 19.78
C TYR A 212 8.85 -1.70 19.55
N PHE A 213 7.53 -1.96 19.55
CA PHE A 213 6.99 -3.28 19.25
C PHE A 213 7.32 -3.67 17.81
N HIS A 214 7.00 -2.81 16.83
CA HIS A 214 7.30 -3.06 15.40
C HIS A 214 8.78 -3.35 15.19
N ARG A 215 9.67 -2.54 15.76
CA ARG A 215 11.13 -2.75 15.68
C ARG A 215 11.57 -4.06 16.31
N SER A 216 11.12 -4.37 17.52
CA SER A 216 11.55 -5.57 18.25
C SER A 216 10.96 -6.85 17.68
N PHE A 217 9.72 -6.81 17.18
CA PHE A 217 9.05 -7.95 16.55
C PHE A 217 9.75 -8.40 15.27
N THR A 218 10.49 -7.52 14.59
CA THR A 218 11.37 -7.86 13.47
C THR A 218 12.35 -8.99 13.84
N ILE A 219 12.84 -9.06 15.07
CA ILE A 219 13.74 -10.13 15.53
C ILE A 219 13.05 -11.50 15.43
N ALA A 220 11.79 -11.59 15.84
CA ALA A 220 11.03 -12.84 15.73
C ALA A 220 10.83 -13.26 14.26
N ILE A 221 10.56 -12.30 13.37
CA ILE A 221 10.43 -12.55 11.93
C ILE A 221 11.76 -13.08 11.37
N VAL A 222 12.87 -12.42 11.70
CA VAL A 222 14.22 -12.85 11.28
C VAL A 222 14.47 -14.28 11.74
N LEU A 223 14.27 -14.59 13.02
CA LEU A 223 14.53 -15.93 13.58
C LEU A 223 13.70 -17.02 12.90
N VAL A 224 12.41 -16.81 12.69
CA VAL A 224 11.52 -17.77 12.03
C VAL A 224 11.97 -18.02 10.59
N ASN A 225 12.28 -16.98 9.83
CA ASN A 225 12.66 -17.11 8.42
C ASN A 225 14.08 -17.69 8.26
N PHE A 226 15.03 -17.38 9.14
CA PHE A 226 16.33 -18.03 9.14
C PHE A 226 16.22 -19.51 9.55
N GLY A 227 15.36 -19.85 10.54
CA GLY A 227 15.05 -21.24 10.87
C GLY A 227 14.45 -21.99 9.69
N MET A 228 13.55 -21.37 8.95
CA MET A 228 12.98 -21.91 7.70
C MET A 228 14.05 -22.10 6.63
N PHE A 229 14.92 -21.13 6.41
CA PHE A 229 16.05 -21.21 5.48
C PHE A 229 16.99 -22.36 5.86
N TYR A 230 17.39 -22.44 7.12
CA TYR A 230 18.27 -23.49 7.63
C TYR A 230 17.65 -24.88 7.43
N LEU A 231 16.36 -25.05 7.76
CA LEU A 231 15.63 -26.30 7.56
C LEU A 231 15.57 -26.72 6.08
N ASN A 232 15.34 -25.75 5.17
CA ASN A 232 15.32 -26.00 3.74
C ASN A 232 16.68 -26.56 3.24
N GLN A 233 17.79 -25.97 3.72
CA GLN A 233 19.13 -26.44 3.38
C GLN A 233 19.43 -27.80 4.03
N LEU A 234 19.19 -27.96 5.34
CA LEU A 234 19.48 -29.19 6.08
C LEU A 234 18.76 -30.41 5.51
N LYS A 235 17.50 -30.25 5.09
CA LYS A 235 16.66 -31.32 4.55
C LYS A 235 16.66 -31.40 3.03
N ASN A 236 17.43 -30.56 2.34
CA ASN A 236 17.47 -30.47 0.88
C ASN A 236 16.06 -30.40 0.25
N LEU A 237 15.17 -29.55 0.78
CA LEU A 237 13.76 -29.49 0.35
C LEU A 237 13.58 -28.88 -1.04
N GLY A 238 14.57 -28.14 -1.54
CA GLY A 238 14.61 -27.61 -2.92
C GLY A 238 13.89 -26.27 -3.15
N TYR A 239 13.41 -25.59 -2.10
CA TYR A 239 12.69 -24.33 -2.22
C TYR A 239 13.64 -23.14 -2.45
N THR A 240 13.98 -22.85 -3.72
CA THR A 240 14.92 -21.77 -4.09
C THR A 240 14.41 -20.36 -3.77
N LEU A 241 13.07 -20.14 -3.74
CA LEU A 241 12.47 -18.85 -3.40
C LEU A 241 12.75 -18.42 -1.95
N VAL A 242 13.17 -19.33 -1.08
CA VAL A 242 13.59 -19.00 0.29
C VAL A 242 14.76 -18.02 0.31
N ASN A 243 15.65 -18.06 -0.67
CA ASN A 243 16.76 -17.11 -0.78
C ASN A 243 16.24 -15.67 -0.98
N TRP A 244 15.17 -15.51 -1.78
CA TRP A 244 14.53 -14.20 -1.96
C TRP A 244 13.82 -13.71 -0.71
N VAL A 245 13.25 -14.63 0.10
CA VAL A 245 12.69 -14.27 1.41
C VAL A 245 13.78 -13.68 2.31
N ILE A 246 14.96 -14.32 2.39
CA ILE A 246 16.08 -13.81 3.18
C ILE A 246 16.58 -12.46 2.64
N PHE A 247 16.71 -12.31 1.32
CA PHE A 247 17.09 -11.04 0.70
C PHE A 247 16.10 -9.91 1.08
N LEU A 248 14.79 -10.17 0.98
CA LEU A 248 13.77 -9.16 1.32
C LEU A 248 13.80 -8.80 2.80
N ILE A 249 14.06 -9.75 3.70
CA ILE A 249 14.22 -9.47 5.14
C ILE A 249 15.40 -8.53 5.40
N PHE A 250 16.52 -8.73 4.72
CA PHE A 250 17.66 -7.81 4.81
C PHE A 250 17.30 -6.43 4.25
N LEU A 251 16.59 -6.37 3.14
CA LEU A 251 16.13 -5.10 2.55
C LEU A 251 15.18 -4.36 3.50
N GLU A 252 14.23 -5.07 4.14
CA GLU A 252 13.34 -4.55 5.16
C GLU A 252 14.11 -3.97 6.37
N ALA A 253 15.09 -4.72 6.87
CA ALA A 253 15.91 -4.28 7.99
C ALA A 253 16.73 -3.02 7.62
N ILE A 254 17.38 -3.01 6.45
CA ILE A 254 18.18 -1.88 5.98
C ILE A 254 17.31 -0.64 5.79
N THR A 255 16.17 -0.76 5.12
CA THR A 255 15.26 0.38 4.90
C THR A 255 14.67 0.90 6.21
N GLY A 256 14.33 0.01 7.16
CA GLY A 256 13.89 0.39 8.49
C GLY A 256 14.97 1.15 9.29
N ILE A 257 16.23 0.69 9.25
CA ILE A 257 17.39 1.36 9.86
C ILE A 257 17.60 2.74 9.22
N LEU A 258 17.58 2.82 7.89
CA LEU A 258 17.75 4.09 7.18
C LEU A 258 16.64 5.09 7.52
N MET A 259 15.39 4.64 7.62
CA MET A 259 14.29 5.53 8.03
C MET A 259 14.48 6.09 9.44
N TYR A 260 15.06 5.33 10.35
CA TYR A 260 15.28 5.79 11.72
C TYR A 260 16.50 6.70 11.86
N TYR A 261 17.66 6.31 11.28
CA TYR A 261 18.92 7.01 11.49
C TYR A 261 19.24 8.08 10.44
N ALA A 262 18.65 8.01 9.25
CA ALA A 262 18.87 8.96 8.15
C ALA A 262 17.65 9.86 7.91
N GLU A 263 16.79 10.08 8.92
CA GLU A 263 15.68 11.02 8.88
C GLU A 263 14.69 10.79 7.72
N ILE A 264 14.33 9.53 7.50
CA ILE A 264 13.34 9.11 6.49
C ILE A 264 13.71 9.63 5.07
N PRO A 265 14.76 9.09 4.43
CA PRO A 265 15.14 9.48 3.09
C PRO A 265 14.00 9.26 2.09
N ILE A 266 13.95 10.12 1.05
CA ILE A 266 12.92 10.03 0.01
C ILE A 266 12.93 8.63 -0.62
N GLY A 267 11.75 8.02 -0.75
CA GLY A 267 11.55 6.70 -1.36
C GLY A 267 11.76 5.51 -0.42
N THR A 268 12.43 5.65 0.72
CA THR A 268 12.66 4.52 1.65
C THR A 268 11.36 3.92 2.18
N GLN A 269 10.35 4.73 2.48
CA GLN A 269 9.03 4.25 2.90
C GLN A 269 8.35 3.41 1.81
N ALA A 270 8.42 3.85 0.55
CA ALA A 270 7.82 3.12 -0.56
C ALA A 270 8.53 1.78 -0.81
N ILE A 271 9.87 1.76 -0.75
CA ILE A 271 10.68 0.54 -0.89
C ILE A 271 10.37 -0.44 0.24
N HIS A 272 10.35 0.03 1.49
CA HIS A 272 10.01 -0.78 2.66
C HIS A 272 8.62 -1.41 2.54
N LEU A 273 7.60 -0.62 2.17
CA LEU A 273 6.25 -1.11 1.97
C LEU A 273 6.16 -2.16 0.85
N LEU A 274 6.82 -1.92 -0.29
CA LEU A 274 6.86 -2.85 -1.41
C LEU A 274 7.57 -4.15 -1.03
N ALA A 275 8.71 -4.05 -0.35
CA ALA A 275 9.48 -5.22 0.11
C ALA A 275 8.67 -6.07 1.08
N GLY A 276 7.92 -5.46 2.02
CA GLY A 276 7.01 -6.15 2.93
C GLY A 276 5.88 -6.90 2.22
N ALA A 277 5.27 -6.27 1.20
CA ALA A 277 4.24 -6.92 0.39
C ALA A 277 4.80 -8.09 -0.43
N LEU A 278 5.99 -7.94 -1.01
CA LEU A 278 6.69 -9.02 -1.73
C LEU A 278 7.10 -10.16 -0.79
N LEU A 279 7.58 -9.83 0.41
CA LEU A 279 7.94 -10.81 1.44
C LEU A 279 6.73 -11.66 1.82
N PHE A 280 5.60 -11.03 2.14
CA PHE A 280 4.34 -11.73 2.39
C PHE A 280 3.95 -12.62 1.20
N GLY A 281 4.01 -12.09 -0.02
CA GLY A 281 3.66 -12.83 -1.23
C GLY A 281 4.53 -14.08 -1.43
N LEU A 282 5.86 -13.97 -1.26
CA LEU A 282 6.77 -15.11 -1.37
C LEU A 282 6.54 -16.16 -0.29
N GLN A 283 6.35 -15.75 0.97
CA GLN A 283 6.07 -16.65 2.08
C GLN A 283 4.76 -17.41 1.84
N PHE A 284 3.71 -16.72 1.41
CA PHE A 284 2.42 -17.34 1.10
C PHE A 284 2.52 -18.30 -0.09
N TYR A 285 3.25 -17.92 -1.15
CA TYR A 285 3.43 -18.80 -2.31
C TYR A 285 4.26 -20.04 -1.98
N LEU A 286 5.32 -19.91 -1.18
CA LEU A 286 6.09 -21.04 -0.64
C LEU A 286 5.22 -21.97 0.21
N TRP A 287 4.33 -21.39 1.03
CA TRP A 287 3.39 -22.20 1.81
C TRP A 287 2.45 -23.01 0.92
N LEU A 288 1.91 -22.42 -0.16
CA LEU A 288 1.13 -23.15 -1.16
C LEU A 288 1.96 -24.26 -1.81
N GLN A 289 3.19 -23.99 -2.23
CA GLN A 289 4.06 -24.99 -2.84
C GLN A 289 4.31 -26.17 -1.91
N ASN A 290 4.61 -25.90 -0.62
CA ASN A 290 4.86 -26.97 0.34
C ASN A 290 3.56 -27.73 0.70
N ARG A 291 2.42 -27.05 0.83
CA ARG A 291 1.12 -27.68 1.17
C ARG A 291 0.68 -28.69 0.13
N TYR A 292 1.02 -28.48 -1.14
CA TYR A 292 0.66 -29.34 -2.27
C TYR A 292 1.85 -30.16 -2.81
N ALA A 293 3.01 -30.13 -2.14
CA ALA A 293 4.15 -31.00 -2.42
C ALA A 293 3.83 -32.46 -2.02
N LYS A 294 4.53 -33.43 -2.62
CA LYS A 294 4.42 -34.85 -2.31
C LYS A 294 5.56 -35.30 -1.39
#